data_0fa2d3fb4954049a4cad743e3a0bbbc0
#
_entry.id   0fa2d3fb4954049a4cad743e3a0bbbc0
#
_cell.length_a   1.000
_cell.length_b   1.000
_cell.length_c   1.000
_cell.angle_alpha   90.00
_cell.angle_beta   90.00
_cell.angle_gamma   90.00
#
_symmetry.space_group_name_H-M   'P 1'
#
loop_
_entity.id
_entity.type
_entity.pdbx_description
1 polymer ?
#
loop_
_entity_poly.entity_id
_entity_poly.type
_entity_poly.pdbx_seq_one_letter_code
_entity_poly.pdbx_strand_id
1 'polypeptide(L)' 'MVRLLGAILVAGGAAFHVECKRAERFNAYAAMEQAQHDANGHAVPVVMHRRNRKPWLVVMRLKDFLALLK' A
#
# COMPACT_ATOMS: atom_id res chain seq x y z
N MET A 1 15.82 6.30 3.72
CA MET A 1 14.47 5.73 3.62
C MET A 1 14.28 4.69 4.70
N VAL A 2 13.16 4.74 5.38
CA VAL A 2 12.78 3.71 6.34
C VAL A 2 11.64 2.91 5.72
N ARG A 3 11.81 1.60 5.69
CA ARG A 3 10.78 0.69 5.22
C ARG A 3 10.37 -0.23 6.34
N LEU A 4 9.10 -0.26 6.64
CA LEU A 4 8.54 -1.20 7.59
C LEU A 4 8.10 -2.47 6.86
N LEU A 5 8.10 -3.57 7.57
CA LEU A 5 7.61 -4.84 7.03
C LEU A 5 6.11 -4.70 6.73
N GLY A 6 5.66 -5.45 5.74
CA GLY A 6 4.26 -5.48 5.39
C GLY A 6 3.42 -6.07 6.52
N ALA A 7 2.19 -5.61 6.60
CA ALA A 7 1.22 -6.09 7.57
C ALA A 7 -0.08 -6.43 6.85
N ILE A 8 -0.83 -7.38 7.42
CA ILE A 8 -2.15 -7.75 6.90
C ILE A 8 -3.20 -7.03 7.73
N LEU A 9 -4.08 -6.28 7.05
CA LEU A 9 -5.25 -5.68 7.65
C LEU A 9 -6.50 -6.29 7.02
N VAL A 10 -7.52 -6.51 7.84
CA VAL A 10 -8.80 -7.00 7.35
C VAL A 10 -9.87 -5.98 7.70
N ALA A 11 -10.61 -5.53 6.70
CA ALA A 11 -11.68 -4.57 6.89
C ALA A 11 -12.79 -4.85 5.86
N GLY A 12 -14.04 -4.87 6.32
CA GLY A 12 -15.19 -5.06 5.44
C GLY A 12 -15.15 -6.34 4.62
N GLY A 13 -14.55 -7.40 5.14
CA GLY A 13 -14.43 -8.66 4.43
C GLY A 13 -13.28 -8.74 3.43
N ALA A 14 -12.49 -7.67 3.29
CA ALA A 14 -11.32 -7.65 2.43
C ALA A 14 -10.03 -7.70 3.24
N ALA A 15 -9.03 -8.43 2.74
CA ALA A 15 -7.71 -8.46 3.33
C ALA A 15 -6.79 -7.55 2.53
N PHE A 16 -5.99 -6.73 3.23
CA PHE A 16 -5.06 -5.80 2.63
C PHE A 16 -3.65 -6.14 3.07
N HIS A 17 -2.72 -6.17 2.12
CA HIS A 17 -1.30 -6.24 2.43
C HIS A 17 -0.74 -4.83 2.41
N VAL A 18 -0.35 -4.32 3.57
CA VAL A 18 0.06 -2.93 3.74
C VAL A 18 1.58 -2.84 3.85
N GLU A 19 2.18 -2.07 2.95
CA GLU A 19 3.59 -1.68 3.02
C GLU A 19 3.67 -0.24 3.46
N CYS A 20 4.51 0.05 4.45
CA CYS A 20 4.74 1.41 4.90
C CYS A 20 6.07 1.90 4.37
N LYS A 21 6.06 3.05 3.70
CA LYS A 21 7.27 3.67 3.18
C LYS A 21 7.38 5.10 3.63
N ARG A 22 8.48 5.42 4.29
CA ARG A 22 8.80 6.78 4.66
C ARG A 22 10.03 7.19 3.87
N ALA A 23 9.83 7.99 2.83
CA ALA A 23 10.89 8.37 1.91
C ALA A 23 10.61 9.75 1.32
N GLU A 24 11.66 10.56 1.16
CA GLU A 24 11.53 11.89 0.54
C GLU A 24 11.30 11.77 -0.96
N ARG A 25 11.89 10.76 -1.59
CA ARG A 25 11.63 10.45 -2.99
C ARG A 25 10.83 9.16 -3.06
N PHE A 26 9.74 9.21 -3.77
CA PHE A 26 8.82 8.09 -3.83
C PHE A 26 8.42 7.77 -5.27
N ASN A 27 8.67 6.53 -5.67
CA ASN A 27 8.20 6.02 -6.95
C ASN A 27 6.99 5.12 -6.67
N ALA A 28 5.79 5.63 -6.96
CA ALA A 28 4.56 4.92 -6.66
C ALA A 28 4.46 3.58 -7.39
N TYR A 29 4.86 3.54 -8.66
CA TYR A 29 4.76 2.30 -9.43
C TYR A 29 5.71 1.24 -8.91
N ALA A 30 6.95 1.60 -8.61
CA ALA A 30 7.91 0.65 -8.05
C ALA A 30 7.44 0.12 -6.69
N ALA A 31 6.91 1.02 -5.86
CA ALA A 31 6.39 0.63 -4.56
C ALA A 31 5.18 -0.31 -4.69
N MET A 32 4.29 -0.04 -5.64
CA MET A 32 3.13 -0.89 -5.88
C MET A 32 3.53 -2.26 -6.43
N GLU A 33 4.54 -2.31 -7.30
CA GLU A 33 5.05 -3.60 -7.80
C GLU A 33 5.58 -4.46 -6.65
N GLN A 34 6.32 -3.84 -5.74
CA GLN A 34 6.82 -4.55 -4.56
C GLN A 34 5.67 -5.03 -3.68
N ALA A 35 4.69 -4.17 -3.43
CA ALA A 35 3.53 -4.53 -2.61
C ALA A 35 2.71 -5.65 -3.25
N GLN A 36 2.55 -5.62 -4.58
CA GLN A 36 1.85 -6.68 -5.31
C GLN A 36 2.59 -8.01 -5.20
N HIS A 37 3.92 -7.97 -5.33
CA HIS A 37 4.74 -9.16 -5.19
C HIS A 37 4.60 -9.76 -3.79
N ASP A 38 4.68 -8.93 -2.76
CA ASP A 38 4.61 -9.38 -1.38
C ASP A 38 3.20 -9.88 -1.02
N ALA A 39 2.17 -9.25 -1.59
CA ALA A 39 0.79 -9.69 -1.37
C ALA A 39 0.50 -11.04 -2.03
N ASN A 40 1.21 -11.34 -3.11
CA ASN A 40 1.17 -12.65 -3.79
C ASN A 40 -0.25 -13.13 -4.13
N GLY A 41 -1.14 -12.22 -4.50
CA GLY A 41 -2.52 -12.55 -4.88
C GLY A 41 -3.45 -12.88 -3.73
N HIS A 42 -2.96 -12.90 -2.47
CA HIS A 42 -3.77 -13.26 -1.31
C HIS A 42 -4.46 -12.08 -0.65
N ALA A 43 -4.02 -10.86 -0.96
CA ALA A 43 -4.56 -9.65 -0.35
C ALA A 43 -4.43 -8.49 -1.32
N VAL A 44 -5.18 -7.42 -1.06
CA VAL A 44 -5.10 -6.19 -1.85
C VAL A 44 -3.83 -5.44 -1.45
N PRO A 45 -2.90 -5.17 -2.40
CA PRO A 45 -1.68 -4.45 -2.06
C PRO A 45 -1.99 -2.96 -1.85
N VAL A 46 -1.47 -2.41 -0.76
CA VAL A 46 -1.62 -1.01 -0.39
C VAL A 46 -0.28 -0.49 0.09
N VAL A 47 0.09 0.69 -0.36
CA VAL A 47 1.28 1.38 0.12
C VAL A 47 0.85 2.61 0.91
N MET A 48 1.27 2.69 2.17
CA MET A 48 1.12 3.89 2.97
C MET A 48 2.43 4.63 2.92
N HIS A 49 2.40 5.83 2.37
CA HIS A 49 3.60 6.63 2.11
C HIS A 49 3.55 7.95 2.83
N ARG A 50 4.72 8.39 3.31
CA ARG A 50 4.90 9.70 3.90
C ARG A 50 6.26 10.26 3.58
N ARG A 51 6.30 11.53 3.18
CA ARG A 51 7.52 12.34 3.22
C ARG A 51 7.61 13.05 4.55
N ASN A 52 8.80 13.55 4.87
CA ASN A 52 9.02 14.29 6.09
C ASN A 52 8.06 15.49 6.18
N ARG A 53 7.40 15.65 7.33
CA ARG A 53 6.46 16.74 7.63
C ARG A 53 5.25 16.82 6.71
N LYS A 54 4.92 15.74 6.01
CA LYS A 54 3.73 15.67 5.17
C LYS A 54 2.75 14.65 5.75
N PRO A 55 1.47 14.77 5.42
CA PRO A 55 0.50 13.77 5.86
C PRO A 55 0.76 12.43 5.19
N TRP A 56 0.30 11.36 5.83
CA TRP A 56 0.33 10.04 5.24
C TRP A 56 -0.62 9.95 4.05
N LEU A 57 -0.18 9.26 3.01
CA LEU A 57 -0.97 8.98 1.82
C LEU A 57 -1.17 7.49 1.69
N VAL A 58 -2.30 7.11 1.10
CA VAL A 58 -2.56 5.73 0.73
C VAL A 58 -2.48 5.63 -0.78
N VAL A 59 -1.68 4.69 -1.27
CA VAL A 59 -1.53 4.41 -2.69
C VAL A 59 -2.01 2.99 -2.95
N MET A 60 -2.91 2.82 -3.90
CA MET A 60 -3.41 1.51 -4.29
C MET A 60 -3.83 1.54 -5.75
N ARG A 61 -4.02 0.37 -6.34
CA ARG A 61 -4.46 0.31 -7.73
C ARG A 61 -5.89 0.79 -7.84
N LEU A 62 -6.19 1.53 -8.90
CA LEU A 62 -7.53 2.08 -9.12
C LEU A 62 -8.61 0.98 -9.11
N LYS A 63 -8.33 -0.16 -9.76
CA LYS A 63 -9.30 -1.26 -9.81
C LYS A 63 -9.68 -1.76 -8.41
N ASP A 64 -8.72 -1.81 -7.50
CA ASP A 64 -8.96 -2.27 -6.13
C ASP A 64 -9.76 -1.23 -5.35
N PHE A 65 -9.44 0.05 -5.54
CA PHE A 65 -10.20 1.13 -4.92
C PHE A 65 -11.65 1.12 -5.37
N LEU A 66 -11.89 0.99 -6.68
CA LEU A 66 -13.25 0.94 -7.21
C LEU A 66 -14.03 -0.26 -6.69
N ALA A 67 -13.37 -1.39 -6.50
CA ALA A 67 -14.02 -2.58 -5.94
C ALA A 67 -14.51 -2.36 -4.51
N LEU A 68 -13.82 -1.51 -3.74
CA LEU A 68 -14.22 -1.20 -2.37
C LEU A 68 -15.48 -0.32 -2.30
N LEU A 69 -15.80 0.37 -3.38
CA LEU A 69 -16.95 1.29 -3.41
C LEU A 69 -18.27 0.59 -3.72
N LYS A 70 -18.24 -0.68 -3.96
CA LYS A 70 -19.45 -1.47 -4.26
C LYS A 70 -20.25 -1.79 -3.02
#